data_da962691c704e6c8f0d2c1d512198336
#
_entry.id   da962691c704e6c8f0d2c1d512198336
#
_cell.length_a   1.000
_cell.length_b   1.000
_cell.length_c   1.000
_cell.angle_alpha   90.00
_cell.angle_beta   90.00
_cell.angle_gamma   90.00
#
_symmetry.space_group_name_H-M   'P 1'
#
loop_
_entity.id
_entity.type
_entity.pdbx_description
1 polymer ?
#
loop_
_entity_poly.entity_id
_entity_poly.type
_entity_poly.pdbx_seq_one_letter_code
_entity_poly.pdbx_strand_id
1 'polypeptide(L)'
;PDVQLACGSISMRSVGCSVAARDAAQVDAMKDVAGTLRIDLSQYRELEAFAKFGSDLDPSTQQQLNRGERLVEILNQDEFSPVPVEEQVAIIYAAINGHLDDVPVDDIGDFEEEYLERLRLRHEDVLAEIRETEELTDAVEETFEAVAADLADVYAETDEEEEEDVLAGDEETAMS
;
A
#
# COMPACT_ATOMS: atom_id res chain seq x y z
N PRO A 1 4.42 20.11 27.90
CA PRO A 1 4.57 18.75 28.35
C PRO A 1 3.81 17.84 27.41
N ASP A 2 4.41 17.56 26.26
CA ASP A 2 3.82 16.71 25.23
C ASP A 2 4.84 15.65 24.83
N VAL A 3 4.73 14.53 25.51
CA VAL A 3 5.40 13.31 25.11
C VAL A 3 4.38 12.52 24.31
N GLN A 4 4.22 12.87 23.06
CA GLN A 4 3.51 12.05 22.09
C GLN A 4 4.53 11.17 21.40
N LEU A 5 4.96 10.14 22.08
CA LEU A 5 5.66 9.00 21.50
C LEU A 5 4.61 8.09 20.87
N ALA A 6 4.06 8.49 19.72
CA ALA A 6 3.40 7.57 18.84
C ALA A 6 4.47 6.90 17.98
N CYS A 7 4.94 5.77 18.44
CA CYS A 7 5.66 4.80 17.64
C CYS A 7 4.69 4.33 16.54
N GLY A 8 5.03 4.54 15.28
CA GLY A 8 4.37 3.88 14.17
C GLY A 8 3.76 4.74 13.08
N SER A 9 3.57 6.02 13.29
CA SER A 9 3.02 6.88 12.23
C SER A 9 4.11 7.39 11.31
N ILE A 10 4.21 6.89 10.09
CA ILE A 10 4.99 7.50 9.02
C ILE A 10 4.23 8.76 8.55
N SER A 11 4.14 9.75 9.43
CA SER A 11 3.59 11.05 9.06
C SER A 11 4.57 11.78 8.16
N MET A 12 4.22 11.98 6.91
CA MET A 12 4.98 12.71 5.89
C MET A 12 5.20 14.20 6.22
N ARG A 13 4.68 14.72 7.33
CA ARG A 13 4.70 16.15 7.66
C ARG A 13 5.92 16.66 8.42
N SER A 14 6.89 15.82 8.73
CA SER A 14 8.07 16.26 9.49
C SER A 14 9.36 16.18 8.67
N VAL A 15 9.56 17.12 7.77
CA VAL A 15 10.84 17.42 7.15
C VAL A 15 11.73 18.09 8.19
N GLY A 16 12.50 17.32 8.95
CA GLY A 16 13.48 17.93 9.85
C GLY A 16 14.02 17.05 10.99
N CYS A 17 13.52 15.84 11.20
CA CYS A 17 14.13 14.93 12.17
C CYS A 17 15.19 14.06 11.48
N SER A 18 16.37 13.93 12.09
CA SER A 18 17.48 13.17 11.49
C SER A 18 17.04 11.73 11.21
N VAL A 19 17.26 11.26 9.97
CA VAL A 19 16.90 9.93 9.47
C VAL A 19 17.46 8.84 10.41
N ALA A 20 18.66 9.00 10.91
CA ALA A 20 19.34 8.06 11.80
C ALA A 20 18.61 7.80 13.15
N ALA A 21 17.88 8.79 13.69
CA ALA A 21 17.17 8.62 14.95
C ALA A 21 15.85 7.86 14.77
N ARG A 22 15.29 7.86 13.57
CA ARG A 22 14.07 7.10 13.24
C ARG A 22 14.39 5.62 12.98
N ASP A 23 15.49 5.35 12.28
CA ASP A 23 15.89 3.97 11.98
C ASP A 23 16.24 3.18 13.26
N ALA A 24 16.76 3.84 14.29
CA ALA A 24 17.06 3.22 15.57
C ALA A 24 15.84 2.90 16.45
N ALA A 25 14.69 3.47 16.14
CA ALA A 25 13.44 3.30 16.91
C ALA A 25 12.40 2.42 16.20
N GLN A 26 12.69 1.96 14.98
CA GLN A 26 11.81 1.06 14.22
C GLN A 26 12.20 -0.39 14.48
N VAL A 27 11.20 -1.28 14.49
CA VAL A 27 11.41 -2.73 14.46
C VAL A 27 12.07 -3.15 13.13
N ASP A 28 12.81 -4.25 13.12
CA ASP A 28 13.62 -4.62 11.95
C ASP A 28 12.70 -4.92 10.74
N ALA A 29 11.58 -5.61 10.91
CA ALA A 29 10.57 -5.81 9.88
C ALA A 29 10.10 -4.50 9.20
N MET A 30 9.89 -3.44 10.00
CA MET A 30 9.50 -2.14 9.46
C MET A 30 10.65 -1.47 8.70
N LYS A 31 11.92 -1.67 9.11
CA LYS A 31 13.07 -1.11 8.39
C LYS A 31 13.20 -1.69 6.99
N ASP A 32 12.97 -2.99 6.85
CA ASP A 32 13.07 -3.71 5.58
C ASP A 32 12.04 -3.15 4.58
N VAL A 33 10.77 -3.09 4.95
CA VAL A 33 9.73 -2.55 4.07
C VAL A 33 9.85 -1.04 3.84
N ALA A 34 10.17 -0.25 4.87
CA ALA A 34 10.28 1.20 4.76
C ALA A 34 11.50 1.64 3.92
N GLY A 35 12.54 0.82 3.83
CA GLY A 35 13.69 1.07 2.97
C GLY A 35 13.29 1.12 1.50
N THR A 36 12.61 0.09 1.03
CA THR A 36 12.08 -0.03 -0.34
C THR A 36 11.03 1.06 -0.62
N LEU A 37 10.07 1.23 0.28
CA LEU A 37 9.03 2.25 0.18
C LEU A 37 9.59 3.66 -0.05
N ARG A 38 10.67 4.04 0.65
CA ARG A 38 11.32 5.36 0.46
C ARG A 38 11.89 5.55 -0.92
N ILE A 39 12.48 4.50 -1.50
CA ILE A 39 13.04 4.52 -2.85
C ILE A 39 11.92 4.71 -3.86
N ASP A 40 10.84 3.93 -3.76
CA ASP A 40 9.72 3.97 -4.67
C ASP A 40 8.99 5.32 -4.62
N LEU A 41 8.75 5.85 -3.43
CA LEU A 41 8.17 7.19 -3.27
C LEU A 41 9.07 8.32 -3.79
N SER A 42 10.40 8.16 -3.70
CA SER A 42 11.33 9.14 -4.26
C SER A 42 11.25 9.13 -5.79
N GLN A 43 11.23 7.93 -6.39
CA GLN A 43 11.08 7.76 -7.84
C GLN A 43 9.71 8.29 -8.32
N TYR A 44 8.64 7.96 -7.62
CA TYR A 44 7.31 8.46 -7.94
C TYR A 44 7.26 9.99 -7.99
N ARG A 45 7.81 10.68 -6.98
CA ARG A 45 7.82 12.15 -6.95
C ARG A 45 8.60 12.78 -8.09
N GLU A 46 9.70 12.15 -8.51
CA GLU A 46 10.46 12.59 -9.66
C GLU A 46 9.67 12.40 -10.95
N LEU A 47 9.03 11.23 -11.12
CA LEU A 47 8.22 10.90 -12.28
C LEU A 47 6.93 11.75 -12.35
N GLU A 48 6.25 11.99 -11.22
CA GLU A 48 5.08 12.86 -11.14
C GLU A 48 5.39 14.27 -11.64
N ALA A 49 6.56 14.81 -11.31
CA ALA A 49 7.00 16.09 -11.80
C ALA A 49 7.19 16.08 -13.33
N PHE A 50 7.73 14.97 -13.89
CA PHE A 50 7.88 14.81 -15.33
C PHE A 50 6.54 14.61 -16.05
N ALA A 51 5.64 13.82 -15.49
CA ALA A 51 4.33 13.54 -16.03
C ALA A 51 3.49 14.82 -16.24
N LYS A 52 3.64 15.80 -15.37
CA LYS A 52 2.98 17.10 -15.48
C LYS A 52 3.47 17.96 -16.66
N PHE A 53 4.63 17.65 -17.23
CA PHE A 53 5.25 18.42 -18.33
C PHE A 53 5.31 17.66 -19.65
N GLY A 54 5.10 16.35 -19.68
CA GLY A 54 5.24 15.50 -20.87
C GLY A 54 3.98 14.68 -21.13
N SER A 55 3.63 14.53 -22.41
CA SER A 55 2.43 13.82 -22.83
C SER A 55 2.64 12.36 -23.23
N ASP A 56 3.89 11.93 -23.40
CA ASP A 56 4.20 10.55 -23.85
C ASP A 56 5.16 9.89 -22.85
N LEU A 57 4.58 9.16 -21.89
CA LEU A 57 5.31 8.32 -20.98
C LEU A 57 5.41 6.90 -21.52
N ASP A 58 6.55 6.27 -21.38
CA ASP A 58 6.70 4.85 -21.71
C ASP A 58 5.92 3.97 -20.70
N PRO A 59 5.49 2.76 -21.10
CA PRO A 59 4.67 1.90 -20.25
C PRO A 59 5.30 1.57 -18.89
N SER A 60 6.62 1.46 -18.83
CA SER A 60 7.31 1.18 -17.56
C SER A 60 7.27 2.36 -16.60
N THR A 61 7.38 3.57 -17.11
CA THR A 61 7.22 4.81 -16.33
C THR A 61 5.79 4.98 -15.84
N GLN A 62 4.81 4.62 -16.68
CA GLN A 62 3.40 4.64 -16.30
C GLN A 62 3.10 3.66 -15.17
N GLN A 63 3.65 2.43 -15.21
CA GLN A 63 3.51 1.48 -14.11
C GLN A 63 4.10 2.00 -12.79
N GLN A 64 5.28 2.62 -12.85
CA GLN A 64 5.90 3.21 -11.65
C GLN A 64 5.07 4.37 -11.08
N LEU A 65 4.44 5.16 -11.93
CA LEU A 65 3.51 6.20 -11.50
C LEU A 65 2.27 5.61 -10.83
N ASN A 66 1.64 4.63 -11.47
CA ASN A 66 0.46 3.96 -10.93
C ASN A 66 0.74 3.31 -9.57
N ARG A 67 1.87 2.61 -9.43
CA ARG A 67 2.29 2.04 -8.14
C ARG A 67 2.55 3.12 -7.10
N GLY A 68 3.25 4.19 -7.47
CA GLY A 68 3.54 5.29 -6.57
C GLY A 68 2.29 6.00 -6.05
N GLU A 69 1.26 6.13 -6.87
CA GLU A 69 -0.03 6.71 -6.51
C GLU A 69 -0.73 5.86 -5.43
N ARG A 70 -0.76 4.54 -5.62
CA ARG A 70 -1.31 3.59 -4.64
C ARG A 70 -0.52 3.59 -3.33
N LEU A 71 0.81 3.67 -3.40
CA LEU A 71 1.66 3.81 -2.20
C LEU A 71 1.36 5.09 -1.42
N VAL A 72 1.03 6.17 -2.10
CA VAL A 72 0.63 7.43 -1.44
C VAL A 72 -0.72 7.28 -0.77
N GLU A 73 -1.67 6.59 -1.39
CA GLU A 73 -3.01 6.36 -0.83
C GLU A 73 -2.96 5.51 0.43
N ILE A 74 -2.23 4.40 0.43
CA ILE A 74 -2.02 3.56 1.63
C ILE A 74 -1.39 4.33 2.80
N LEU A 75 -0.57 5.34 2.52
CA LEU A 75 0.03 6.16 3.55
C LEU A 75 -0.92 7.26 4.09
N ASN A 76 -2.07 7.45 3.46
CA ASN A 76 -3.13 8.35 3.92
C ASN A 76 -3.98 7.62 4.96
N GLN A 77 -3.61 7.74 6.22
CA GLN A 77 -4.37 7.19 7.33
C GLN A 77 -5.41 8.19 7.84
N ASP A 78 -6.55 7.66 8.26
CA ASP A 78 -7.60 8.43 8.92
C ASP A 78 -7.11 9.05 10.23
N GLU A 79 -7.62 10.24 10.54
CA GLU A 79 -7.33 10.90 11.82
C GLU A 79 -7.84 10.05 12.98
N PHE A 80 -6.98 9.82 13.97
CA PHE A 80 -7.28 9.06 15.20
C PHE A 80 -7.47 7.56 15.02
N SER A 81 -7.06 6.96 13.90
CA SER A 81 -7.08 5.52 13.64
C SER A 81 -5.64 4.95 13.63
N PRO A 82 -5.01 4.71 14.79
CA PRO A 82 -3.66 4.15 14.81
C PRO A 82 -3.69 2.67 14.42
N VAL A 83 -2.92 2.31 13.41
CA VAL A 83 -2.73 0.93 12.96
C VAL A 83 -1.56 0.30 13.70
N PRO A 84 -1.66 -0.94 14.23
CA PRO A 84 -0.54 -1.67 14.84
C PRO A 84 0.64 -1.85 13.87
N VAL A 85 1.86 -1.93 14.40
CA VAL A 85 3.08 -2.00 13.57
C VAL A 85 3.09 -3.22 12.67
N GLU A 86 2.70 -4.38 13.16
CA GLU A 86 2.61 -5.62 12.40
C GLU A 86 1.65 -5.52 11.21
N GLU A 87 0.56 -4.82 11.37
CA GLU A 87 -0.41 -4.55 10.30
C GLU A 87 0.13 -3.52 9.29
N GLN A 88 0.83 -2.48 9.78
CA GLN A 88 1.51 -1.53 8.89
C GLN A 88 2.57 -2.21 8.03
N VAL A 89 3.34 -3.14 8.60
CA VAL A 89 4.33 -3.94 7.87
C VAL A 89 3.63 -4.76 6.78
N ALA A 90 2.52 -5.42 7.12
CA ALA A 90 1.78 -6.27 6.19
C ALA A 90 1.27 -5.50 4.97
N ILE A 91 0.61 -4.36 5.16
CA ILE A 91 0.05 -3.60 4.04
C ILE A 91 1.13 -2.92 3.21
N ILE A 92 2.19 -2.39 3.83
CA ILE A 92 3.32 -1.82 3.09
C ILE A 92 4.03 -2.91 2.29
N TYR A 93 4.20 -4.12 2.85
CA TYR A 93 4.78 -5.26 2.15
C TYR A 93 3.97 -5.62 0.89
N ALA A 94 2.66 -5.74 0.99
CA ALA A 94 1.79 -6.00 -0.16
C ALA A 94 1.92 -4.91 -1.24
N ALA A 95 1.99 -3.65 -0.84
CA ALA A 95 2.09 -2.52 -1.74
C ALA A 95 3.42 -2.45 -2.50
N ILE A 96 4.57 -2.63 -1.82
CA ILE A 96 5.89 -2.58 -2.47
C ILE A 96 6.14 -3.78 -3.40
N ASN A 97 5.52 -4.94 -3.12
CA ASN A 97 5.61 -6.13 -3.97
C ASN A 97 4.64 -6.11 -5.17
N GLY A 98 3.79 -5.08 -5.28
CA GLY A 98 2.96 -4.86 -6.46
C GLY A 98 1.62 -5.58 -6.45
N HIS A 99 1.18 -6.14 -5.32
CA HIS A 99 -0.13 -6.77 -5.21
C HIS A 99 -1.32 -5.80 -5.35
N LEU A 100 -1.03 -4.51 -5.30
CA LEU A 100 -2.04 -3.47 -5.50
C LEU A 100 -1.98 -2.83 -6.90
N ASP A 101 -1.11 -3.30 -7.79
CA ASP A 101 -0.93 -2.68 -9.10
C ASP A 101 -2.22 -2.78 -9.97
N ASP A 102 -3.02 -3.81 -9.77
CA ASP A 102 -4.27 -4.08 -10.48
C ASP A 102 -5.52 -3.62 -9.70
N VAL A 103 -5.37 -3.13 -8.46
CA VAL A 103 -6.48 -2.61 -7.64
C VAL A 103 -6.76 -1.15 -8.00
N PRO A 104 -8.02 -0.73 -8.22
CA PRO A 104 -8.37 0.68 -8.42
C PRO A 104 -7.93 1.56 -7.25
N VAL A 105 -7.53 2.80 -7.53
CA VAL A 105 -7.05 3.72 -6.48
C VAL A 105 -8.15 4.04 -5.47
N ASP A 106 -9.39 4.12 -5.93
CA ASP A 106 -10.55 4.44 -5.10
C ASP A 106 -10.90 3.29 -4.13
N ASP A 107 -10.55 2.05 -4.47
CA ASP A 107 -10.84 0.84 -3.68
C ASP A 107 -9.68 0.41 -2.77
N ILE A 108 -8.56 1.14 -2.78
CA ILE A 108 -7.39 0.80 -1.95
C ILE A 108 -7.73 0.78 -0.46
N GLY A 109 -8.60 1.69 0.01
CA GLY A 109 -9.03 1.72 1.39
C GLY A 109 -9.82 0.46 1.79
N ASP A 110 -10.73 0.02 0.93
CA ASP A 110 -11.52 -1.20 1.14
C ASP A 110 -10.64 -2.46 1.07
N PHE A 111 -9.70 -2.49 0.12
CA PHE A 111 -8.68 -3.53 0.05
C PHE A 111 -7.84 -3.62 1.33
N GLU A 112 -7.36 -2.49 1.87
CA GLU A 112 -6.58 -2.44 3.12
C GLU A 112 -7.39 -3.03 4.28
N GLU A 113 -8.65 -2.60 4.44
CA GLU A 113 -9.52 -3.08 5.52
C GLU A 113 -9.76 -4.59 5.41
N GLU A 114 -10.11 -5.10 4.24
CA GLU A 114 -10.36 -6.53 4.02
C GLU A 114 -9.09 -7.37 4.16
N TYR A 115 -7.95 -6.90 3.65
CA TYR A 115 -6.65 -7.57 3.78
C TYR A 115 -6.25 -7.74 5.25
N LEU A 116 -6.34 -6.67 6.02
CA LEU A 116 -6.04 -6.71 7.45
C LEU A 116 -7.04 -7.54 8.24
N GLU A 117 -8.33 -7.52 7.88
CA GLU A 117 -9.34 -8.38 8.48
C GLU A 117 -9.06 -9.86 8.21
N ARG A 118 -8.69 -10.23 6.98
CA ARG A 118 -8.30 -11.62 6.64
C ARG A 118 -7.09 -12.09 7.44
N LEU A 119 -6.08 -11.24 7.58
CA LEU A 119 -4.89 -11.54 8.41
C LEU A 119 -5.26 -11.73 9.89
N ARG A 120 -6.07 -10.85 10.46
CA ARG A 120 -6.54 -10.96 11.85
C ARG A 120 -7.35 -12.21 12.12
N LEU A 121 -8.19 -12.63 11.18
CA LEU A 121 -9.09 -13.76 11.37
C LEU A 121 -8.48 -15.12 11.06
N ARG A 122 -7.56 -15.20 10.12
CA ARG A 122 -7.03 -16.47 9.61
C ARG A 122 -5.54 -16.69 9.87
N HIS A 123 -4.80 -15.61 10.08
CA HIS A 123 -3.34 -15.61 10.19
C HIS A 123 -2.86 -14.75 11.37
N GLU A 124 -3.58 -14.79 12.49
CA GLU A 124 -3.21 -14.06 13.71
C GLU A 124 -1.84 -14.50 14.23
N ASP A 125 -1.46 -15.76 14.02
CA ASP A 125 -0.16 -16.32 14.34
C ASP A 125 0.99 -15.59 13.63
N VAL A 126 0.81 -15.21 12.38
CA VAL A 126 1.79 -14.45 11.59
C VAL A 126 1.97 -13.03 12.13
N LEU A 127 0.87 -12.35 12.46
CA LEU A 127 0.92 -11.03 13.09
C LEU A 127 1.56 -11.09 14.49
N ALA A 128 1.27 -12.14 15.25
CA ALA A 128 1.88 -12.37 16.55
C ALA A 128 3.39 -12.66 16.44
N GLU A 129 3.82 -13.39 15.41
CA GLU A 129 5.23 -13.65 15.14
C GLU A 129 6.01 -12.34 14.93
N ILE A 130 5.51 -11.43 14.09
CA ILE A 130 6.13 -10.10 13.89
C ILE A 130 6.19 -9.30 15.19
N ARG A 131 5.13 -9.37 16.00
CA ARG A 131 5.07 -8.66 17.28
C ARG A 131 6.10 -9.16 18.29
N GLU A 132 6.41 -10.47 18.25
CA GLU A 132 7.35 -11.12 19.19
C GLU A 132 8.80 -11.08 18.69
N THR A 133 9.02 -11.29 17.41
CA THR A 133 10.36 -11.39 16.82
C THR A 133 10.90 -10.05 16.32
N GLU A 134 10.00 -9.11 15.98
CA GLU A 134 10.30 -7.85 15.30
C GLU A 134 10.96 -8.02 13.92
N GLU A 135 10.97 -9.24 13.37
CA GLU A 135 11.61 -9.62 12.12
C GLU A 135 10.56 -10.07 11.08
N LEU A 136 10.90 -9.90 9.80
CA LEU A 136 10.13 -10.41 8.68
C LEU A 136 10.75 -11.74 8.24
N THR A 137 10.07 -12.86 8.53
CA THR A 137 10.55 -14.20 8.16
C THR A 137 9.98 -14.62 6.80
N ASP A 138 10.68 -15.54 6.11
CA ASP A 138 10.21 -16.08 4.81
C ASP A 138 8.78 -16.64 4.89
N ALA A 139 8.39 -17.23 6.02
CA ALA A 139 7.05 -17.78 6.23
C ALA A 139 5.98 -16.67 6.37
N VAL A 140 6.33 -15.56 7.00
CA VAL A 140 5.48 -14.37 7.10
C VAL A 140 5.28 -13.74 5.72
N GLU A 141 6.37 -13.58 4.96
CA GLU A 141 6.34 -13.05 3.60
C GLU A 141 5.44 -13.89 2.67
N GLU A 142 5.63 -15.22 2.68
CA GLU A 142 4.82 -16.15 1.87
C GLU A 142 3.32 -16.04 2.20
N THR A 143 2.99 -15.85 3.48
CA THR A 143 1.60 -15.68 3.91
C THR A 143 1.03 -14.34 3.45
N PHE A 144 1.80 -13.26 3.56
CA PHE A 144 1.39 -11.94 3.10
C PHE A 144 1.15 -11.91 1.60
N GLU A 145 2.05 -12.52 0.82
CA GLU A 145 1.91 -12.66 -0.64
C GLU A 145 0.67 -13.45 -1.00
N ALA A 146 0.44 -14.60 -0.36
CA ALA A 146 -0.70 -15.45 -0.67
C ALA A 146 -2.04 -14.74 -0.41
N VAL A 147 -2.17 -14.07 0.75
CA VAL A 147 -3.42 -13.37 1.10
C VAL A 147 -3.63 -12.13 0.23
N ALA A 148 -2.56 -11.39 -0.10
CA ALA A 148 -2.64 -10.22 -0.94
C ALA A 148 -2.99 -10.58 -2.40
N ALA A 149 -2.39 -11.65 -2.95
CA ALA A 149 -2.69 -12.11 -4.30
C ALA A 149 -4.14 -12.59 -4.42
N ASP A 150 -4.61 -13.43 -3.47
CA ASP A 150 -6.00 -13.90 -3.45
C ASP A 150 -7.02 -12.76 -3.41
N LEU A 151 -6.67 -11.64 -2.77
CA LEU A 151 -7.55 -10.50 -2.66
C LEU A 151 -7.46 -9.60 -3.90
N ALA A 152 -6.27 -9.37 -4.43
CA ALA A 152 -6.06 -8.57 -5.64
C ALA A 152 -6.83 -9.13 -6.84
N ASP A 153 -6.85 -10.47 -6.99
CA ASP A 153 -7.62 -11.14 -8.05
C ASP A 153 -9.12 -10.82 -7.96
N VAL A 154 -9.67 -10.71 -6.75
CA VAL A 154 -11.09 -10.37 -6.55
C VAL A 154 -11.39 -8.93 -6.99
N TYR A 155 -10.52 -7.98 -6.67
CA TYR A 155 -10.71 -6.58 -7.06
C TYR A 155 -10.49 -6.35 -8.55
N ALA A 156 -9.56 -7.08 -9.17
CA ALA A 156 -9.34 -7.01 -10.62
C ALA A 156 -10.55 -7.55 -11.42
N GLU A 157 -11.22 -8.61 -10.96
CA GLU A 157 -12.43 -9.16 -11.59
C GLU A 157 -13.62 -8.18 -11.50
N THR A 158 -13.71 -7.40 -10.41
CA THR A 158 -14.80 -6.44 -10.21
C THR A 158 -14.72 -5.26 -11.18
N ASP A 159 -13.51 -4.77 -11.46
CA ASP A 159 -13.27 -3.69 -12.42
C ASP A 159 -13.69 -4.09 -13.85
N GLU A 160 -13.41 -5.32 -14.28
CA GLU A 160 -13.78 -5.80 -15.61
C GLU A 160 -15.32 -5.87 -15.79
N GLU A 161 -16.06 -6.23 -14.74
CA GLU A 161 -17.54 -6.28 -14.76
C GLU A 161 -18.16 -4.88 -14.81
N GLU A 162 -17.60 -3.89 -14.12
CA GLU A 162 -18.08 -2.51 -14.15
C GLU A 162 -17.81 -1.82 -15.49
N GLU A 163 -16.67 -2.07 -16.13
CA GLU A 163 -16.38 -1.53 -17.47
C GLU A 163 -17.29 -2.13 -18.56
N GLU A 164 -17.65 -3.42 -18.49
CA GLU A 164 -18.58 -4.04 -19.43
C GLU A 164 -20.00 -3.47 -19.30
N ASP A 165 -20.48 -3.22 -18.08
CA ASP A 165 -21.82 -2.66 -17.83
C ASP A 165 -21.92 -1.20 -18.32
N VAL A 166 -20.89 -0.40 -18.18
CA VAL A 166 -20.86 0.99 -18.68
C VAL A 166 -20.89 1.03 -20.20
N LEU A 167 -20.15 0.16 -20.87
CA LEU A 167 -20.10 0.08 -22.34
C LEU A 167 -21.45 -0.42 -22.91
N ALA A 168 -22.13 -1.36 -22.23
CA ALA A 168 -23.44 -1.86 -22.64
C ALA A 168 -24.55 -0.81 -22.48
N GLY A 169 -24.46 0.07 -21.48
CA GLY A 169 -25.43 1.14 -21.22
C GLY A 169 -25.39 2.27 -22.27
N ASP A 170 -24.23 2.57 -22.82
CA ASP A 170 -24.06 3.61 -23.84
C ASP A 170 -24.61 3.20 -25.21
N GLU A 171 -24.61 1.92 -25.56
CA GLU A 171 -25.18 1.43 -26.83
C GLU A 171 -26.73 1.51 -26.83
N GLU A 172 -27.38 1.32 -25.70
CA GLU A 172 -28.86 1.39 -25.62
C GLU A 172 -29.39 2.82 -25.72
N THR A 173 -28.60 3.82 -25.29
CA THR A 173 -28.99 5.24 -25.36
C THR A 173 -28.83 5.82 -26.77
N ALA A 174 -27.98 5.24 -27.61
CA ALA A 174 -27.72 5.73 -28.98
C ALA A 174 -28.79 5.23 -30.00
N MET A 175 -29.66 4.31 -29.66
CA MET A 175 -30.70 3.74 -30.53
C MET A 175 -32.12 4.29 -30.26
N SER A 176 -32.30 5.28 -29.41
CA SER A 176 -33.57 5.95 -29.14
C SER A 176 -33.54 7.39 -29.67
#